data_7e3ebebc15fa70ebdf3a2f5f6e7c0f35
#
_entry.id   7e3ebebc15fa70ebdf3a2f5f6e7c0f35
#
_cell.length_a   1.000
_cell.length_b   1.000
_cell.length_c   1.000
_cell.angle_alpha   90.00
_cell.angle_beta   90.00
_cell.angle_gamma   90.00
#
_symmetry.space_group_name_H-M   'P 1'
#
loop_
_entity.id
_entity.type
_entity.pdbx_description
1 polymer ?
#
loop_
_entity_poly.entity_id
_entity_poly.type
_entity_poly.pdbx_seq_one_letter_code
_entity_poly.pdbx_strand_id
1 'polypeptide(L)'
;MIPSHEHADPGAVSRSGADGGQEVRRDAGPARGLFIVFEGGDGAGKTTQVNLLCTALQQRGHDVLTTREPGDTWLGGQIRHLVLSPDSGEISPKAEALLYNADKAQHLAEVVRPALEQGRIVVSDRYVDSTIAYQGAGRALSVDEVARLAGWATDGLVPDLTVLLDVDPVTAAERMDNRDRMESAGDEFHRRVRDNFLELARRGGGRYLVVPAQLTAEQ
;
A
#
# COMPACT_ATOMS: atom_id res chain seq x y z
N MET A 1 14.08 -21.90 -73.74
CA MET A 1 15.45 -22.12 -74.28
C MET A 1 16.39 -22.11 -73.09
N ILE A 2 16.87 -23.30 -72.74
CA ILE A 2 17.94 -23.56 -71.76
C ILE A 2 19.25 -23.59 -72.57
N PRO A 3 20.40 -23.26 -72.08
CA PRO A 3 21.24 -24.18 -71.30
C PRO A 3 21.95 -23.50 -70.11
N SER A 4 22.16 -24.13 -68.98
CA SER A 4 22.97 -25.32 -68.59
C SER A 4 24.47 -25.04 -68.40
N HIS A 5 24.95 -25.51 -67.21
CA HIS A 5 26.31 -25.90 -66.80
C HIS A 5 27.26 -24.80 -66.27
N GLU A 6 28.11 -24.94 -65.24
CA GLU A 6 28.69 -26.16 -64.67
C GLU A 6 29.34 -25.81 -63.30
N HIS A 7 29.57 -26.86 -62.52
CA HIS A 7 30.22 -27.00 -61.26
C HIS A 7 31.61 -26.41 -61.09
N ALA A 8 31.95 -26.02 -59.88
CA ALA A 8 33.13 -26.51 -59.16
C ALA A 8 33.20 -26.02 -57.68
N ASP A 9 33.19 -26.94 -56.76
CA ASP A 9 33.75 -26.93 -55.42
C ASP A 9 35.11 -27.68 -55.51
N PRO A 10 36.03 -27.67 -54.55
CA PRO A 10 36.03 -27.29 -53.13
C PRO A 10 37.29 -26.53 -52.62
N GLY A 11 37.29 -26.11 -51.37
CA GLY A 11 38.54 -25.72 -50.69
C GLY A 11 38.35 -25.14 -49.28
N ALA A 12 38.20 -25.96 -48.35
CA ALA A 12 38.74 -26.11 -46.98
C ALA A 12 39.31 -24.92 -46.19
N VAL A 13 38.72 -24.77 -44.98
CA VAL A 13 39.35 -24.57 -43.64
C VAL A 13 40.02 -23.22 -43.32
N SER A 14 39.41 -22.45 -42.38
CA SER A 14 40.12 -22.07 -41.16
C SER A 14 39.12 -21.58 -40.09
N ARG A 15 39.08 -22.27 -38.96
CA ARG A 15 38.47 -21.83 -37.69
C ARG A 15 39.42 -20.86 -37.01
N SER A 16 38.93 -19.69 -36.60
CA SER A 16 39.26 -19.07 -35.31
C SER A 16 38.57 -17.69 -35.20
N GLY A 17 37.82 -17.46 -34.19
CA GLY A 17 37.24 -16.19 -33.87
C GLY A 17 36.29 -16.36 -32.71
N ALA A 18 36.82 -16.26 -31.49
CA ALA A 18 36.08 -16.24 -30.27
C ALA A 18 35.01 -15.12 -30.32
N ASP A 19 33.78 -15.55 -30.36
CA ASP A 19 32.64 -14.66 -30.17
C ASP A 19 32.58 -14.32 -28.67
N GLY A 20 33.20 -13.18 -28.33
CA GLY A 20 33.06 -12.53 -27.04
C GLY A 20 31.68 -11.96 -26.96
N GLY A 21 30.72 -12.76 -26.53
CA GLY A 21 29.39 -12.31 -26.16
C GLY A 21 29.50 -11.21 -25.09
N GLN A 22 29.51 -9.95 -25.51
CA GLN A 22 29.26 -8.82 -24.65
C GLN A 22 27.80 -8.97 -24.18
N GLU A 23 27.62 -9.50 -22.96
CA GLU A 23 26.37 -9.30 -22.22
C GLU A 23 26.15 -7.79 -22.16
N VAL A 24 25.22 -7.30 -22.97
CA VAL A 24 24.66 -5.97 -22.84
C VAL A 24 23.96 -5.97 -21.47
N ARG A 25 24.70 -5.57 -20.43
CA ARG A 25 24.08 -5.16 -19.18
C ARG A 25 23.11 -4.03 -19.56
N ARG A 26 21.84 -4.38 -19.67
CA ARG A 26 20.77 -3.38 -19.66
C ARG A 26 20.96 -2.66 -18.32
N ASP A 27 21.38 -1.40 -18.37
CA ASP A 27 21.25 -0.49 -17.24
C ASP A 27 19.75 -0.47 -16.91
N ALA A 28 19.33 -1.32 -15.99
CA ALA A 28 18.08 -1.18 -15.31
C ALA A 28 18.22 0.14 -14.54
N GLY A 29 17.53 1.17 -14.98
CA GLY A 29 17.42 2.40 -14.20
C GLY A 29 17.09 2.06 -12.74
N PRO A 30 17.31 2.97 -11.78
CA PRO A 30 17.13 2.66 -10.38
C PRO A 30 15.80 1.93 -10.19
N ALA A 31 15.86 0.72 -9.61
CA ALA A 31 14.67 -0.08 -9.38
C ALA A 31 13.73 0.78 -8.51
N ARG A 32 12.48 0.93 -8.92
CA ARG A 32 11.45 1.60 -8.13
C ARG A 32 11.46 1.01 -6.72
N GLY A 33 11.35 1.86 -5.70
CA GLY A 33 11.22 1.43 -4.32
C GLY A 33 10.01 0.53 -4.09
N LEU A 34 9.97 -0.14 -2.95
CA LEU A 34 8.84 -1.00 -2.54
C LEU A 34 7.85 -0.20 -1.69
N PHE A 35 6.56 -0.37 -1.97
CA PHE A 35 5.48 0.21 -1.19
C PHE A 35 4.75 -0.86 -0.38
N ILE A 36 4.94 -0.84 0.95
CA ILE A 36 4.33 -1.77 1.90
C ILE A 36 3.32 -1.00 2.74
N VAL A 37 2.13 -1.54 2.91
CA VAL A 37 1.05 -0.92 3.66
C VAL A 37 0.56 -1.86 4.76
N PHE A 38 0.36 -1.33 5.96
CA PHE A 38 -0.32 -2.01 7.04
C PHE A 38 -1.76 -1.52 7.14
N GLU A 39 -2.69 -2.46 7.12
CA GLU A 39 -4.13 -2.23 7.21
C GLU A 39 -4.76 -3.02 8.35
N GLY A 40 -5.98 -2.69 8.70
CA GLY A 40 -6.74 -3.34 9.78
C GLY A 40 -7.46 -2.35 10.68
N GLY A 41 -8.34 -2.84 11.53
CA GLY A 41 -9.12 -2.04 12.48
C GLY A 41 -8.26 -1.23 13.45
N ASP A 42 -8.89 -0.30 14.17
CA ASP A 42 -8.24 0.41 15.26
C ASP A 42 -7.94 -0.60 16.38
N GLY A 43 -6.85 -0.42 17.12
CA GLY A 43 -6.41 -1.38 18.14
C GLY A 43 -5.78 -2.68 17.61
N ALA A 44 -5.64 -2.87 16.26
CA ALA A 44 -5.03 -4.07 15.69
C ALA A 44 -3.51 -4.16 15.87
N GLY A 45 -2.84 -3.09 16.34
CA GLY A 45 -1.39 -3.10 16.57
C GLY A 45 -0.55 -2.69 15.37
N LYS A 46 -1.14 -2.03 14.36
CA LYS A 46 -0.46 -1.61 13.13
C LYS A 46 0.84 -0.83 13.40
N THR A 47 0.77 0.23 14.18
CA THR A 47 1.92 1.09 14.48
C THR A 47 3.07 0.32 15.11
N THR A 48 2.78 -0.65 15.98
CA THR A 48 3.78 -1.54 16.58
C THR A 48 4.47 -2.39 15.51
N GLN A 49 3.70 -3.03 14.64
CA GLN A 49 4.24 -3.89 13.58
C GLN A 49 5.00 -3.11 12.51
N VAL A 50 4.52 -1.92 12.15
CA VAL A 50 5.24 -0.98 11.27
C VAL A 50 6.63 -0.67 11.85
N ASN A 51 6.70 -0.29 13.12
CA ASN A 51 7.97 0.04 13.78
C ASN A 51 8.93 -1.16 13.83
N LEU A 52 8.43 -2.35 14.14
CA LEU A 52 9.23 -3.58 14.17
C LEU A 52 9.77 -3.92 12.77
N LEU A 53 8.94 -3.87 11.74
CA LEU A 53 9.37 -4.12 10.37
C LEU A 53 10.40 -3.10 9.91
N CYS A 54 10.14 -1.80 10.12
CA CYS A 54 11.06 -0.74 9.73
C CYS A 54 12.42 -0.89 10.41
N THR A 55 12.45 -1.18 11.71
CA THR A 55 13.67 -1.45 12.45
C THR A 55 14.44 -2.63 11.87
N ALA A 56 13.75 -3.74 11.58
CA ALA A 56 14.37 -4.94 11.03
C ALA A 56 14.93 -4.71 9.61
N LEU A 57 14.27 -3.92 8.78
CA LEU A 57 14.74 -3.56 7.44
C LEU A 57 15.96 -2.62 7.50
N GLN A 58 15.92 -1.61 8.36
CA GLN A 58 17.03 -0.69 8.58
C GLN A 58 18.29 -1.40 9.09
N GLN A 59 18.14 -2.35 10.01
CA GLN A 59 19.25 -3.19 10.50
C GLN A 59 19.89 -4.03 9.38
N ARG A 60 19.14 -4.33 8.32
CA ARG A 60 19.63 -5.01 7.11
C ARG A 60 20.21 -4.06 6.05
N GLY A 61 20.29 -2.78 6.36
CA GLY A 61 20.90 -1.77 5.48
C GLY A 61 19.96 -1.20 4.42
N HIS A 62 18.64 -1.43 4.54
CA HIS A 62 17.67 -0.81 3.62
C HIS A 62 17.35 0.63 4.03
N ASP A 63 17.19 1.51 3.02
CA ASP A 63 16.65 2.86 3.24
C ASP A 63 15.12 2.79 3.31
N VAL A 64 14.59 3.03 4.51
CA VAL A 64 13.16 2.88 4.81
C VAL A 64 12.56 4.23 5.20
N LEU A 65 11.48 4.60 4.54
CA LEU A 65 10.61 5.69 4.94
C LEU A 65 9.38 5.12 5.64
N THR A 66 9.14 5.52 6.88
CA THR A 66 7.91 5.21 7.61
C THR A 66 6.96 6.39 7.49
N THR A 67 5.70 6.13 7.19
CA THR A 67 4.67 7.15 7.03
C THR A 67 3.29 6.62 7.46
N ARG A 68 2.27 7.49 7.50
CA ARG A 68 0.91 7.13 7.91
C ARG A 68 -0.15 7.98 7.24
N GLU A 69 -1.36 7.47 7.16
CA GLU A 69 -2.55 8.20 6.73
C GLU A 69 -3.71 8.10 7.74
N PRO A 70 -4.43 9.21 7.99
CA PRO A 70 -4.11 10.55 7.53
C PRO A 70 -3.02 11.20 8.38
N GLY A 71 -2.31 12.21 7.81
CA GLY A 71 -1.63 13.19 8.64
C GLY A 71 -0.14 13.45 8.44
N ASP A 72 0.53 12.81 7.50
CA ASP A 72 2.00 12.89 7.38
C ASP A 72 2.53 14.00 6.45
N THR A 73 1.66 14.96 6.11
CA THR A 73 1.99 16.23 5.47
C THR A 73 1.41 17.39 6.28
N TRP A 74 1.80 18.63 5.98
CA TRP A 74 1.17 19.77 6.66
C TRP A 74 -0.34 19.79 6.46
N LEU A 75 -0.80 19.65 5.21
CA LEU A 75 -2.24 19.59 4.90
C LEU A 75 -2.89 18.37 5.55
N GLY A 76 -2.22 17.21 5.47
CA GLY A 76 -2.70 15.98 6.08
C GLY A 76 -2.88 16.09 7.58
N GLY A 77 -1.98 16.80 8.27
CA GLY A 77 -2.13 17.10 9.70
C GLY A 77 -3.39 17.89 10.03
N GLN A 78 -3.74 18.88 9.19
CA GLN A 78 -4.99 19.64 9.35
C GLN A 78 -6.22 18.76 9.11
N ILE A 79 -6.18 17.95 8.05
CA ILE A 79 -7.25 17.00 7.73
C ILE A 79 -7.39 15.97 8.86
N ARG A 80 -6.30 15.41 9.37
CA ARG A 80 -6.33 14.48 10.51
C ARG A 80 -7.04 15.10 11.72
N HIS A 81 -6.70 16.33 12.07
CA HIS A 81 -7.37 17.03 13.16
C HIS A 81 -8.87 17.14 12.91
N LEU A 82 -9.28 17.55 11.71
CA LEU A 82 -10.70 17.67 11.35
C LEU A 82 -11.44 16.33 11.43
N VAL A 83 -10.88 15.25 10.88
CA VAL A 83 -11.61 13.99 10.75
C VAL A 83 -11.59 13.14 12.02
N LEU A 84 -10.64 13.34 12.94
CA LEU A 84 -10.50 12.54 14.16
C LEU A 84 -10.93 13.27 15.43
N SER A 85 -10.88 14.62 15.47
CA SER A 85 -11.24 15.36 16.68
C SER A 85 -12.74 15.22 17.00
N PRO A 86 -13.08 14.87 18.24
CA PRO A 86 -14.47 14.94 18.72
C PRO A 86 -15.08 16.35 18.59
N ASP A 87 -14.26 17.39 18.67
CA ASP A 87 -14.71 18.80 18.59
C ASP A 87 -15.13 19.23 17.18
N SER A 88 -14.84 18.42 16.16
CA SER A 88 -15.22 18.71 14.78
C SER A 88 -16.72 18.58 14.50
N GLY A 89 -17.49 18.07 15.46
CA GLY A 89 -18.91 17.83 15.30
C GLY A 89 -19.23 16.76 14.26
N GLU A 90 -20.44 16.82 13.71
CA GLU A 90 -20.87 15.88 12.67
C GLU A 90 -20.28 16.27 11.31
N ILE A 91 -19.55 15.31 10.71
CA ILE A 91 -19.07 15.41 9.33
C ILE A 91 -19.92 14.45 8.49
N SER A 92 -20.52 14.97 7.42
CA SER A 92 -21.30 14.10 6.54
C SER A 92 -20.40 13.01 5.91
N PRO A 93 -20.91 11.80 5.68
CA PRO A 93 -20.10 10.69 5.14
C PRO A 93 -19.35 11.03 3.85
N LYS A 94 -19.96 11.79 2.94
CA LYS A 94 -19.29 12.21 1.70
C LYS A 94 -18.17 13.21 1.95
N ALA A 95 -18.38 14.19 2.85
CA ALA A 95 -17.33 15.14 3.20
C ALA A 95 -16.15 14.45 3.89
N GLU A 96 -16.43 13.48 4.78
CA GLU A 96 -15.41 12.65 5.41
C GLU A 96 -14.58 11.89 4.36
N ALA A 97 -15.23 11.20 3.41
CA ALA A 97 -14.56 10.48 2.33
C ALA A 97 -13.69 11.40 1.45
N LEU A 98 -14.18 12.61 1.14
CA LEU A 98 -13.41 13.60 0.36
C LEU A 98 -12.18 14.09 1.13
N LEU A 99 -12.29 14.35 2.43
CA LEU A 99 -11.17 14.77 3.27
C LEU A 99 -10.08 13.70 3.34
N TYR A 100 -10.43 12.44 3.56
CA TYR A 100 -9.45 11.34 3.54
C TYR A 100 -8.77 11.17 2.17
N ASN A 101 -9.49 11.42 1.08
CA ASN A 101 -8.90 11.35 -0.25
C ASN A 101 -8.05 12.58 -0.59
N ALA A 102 -8.36 13.75 -0.05
CA ALA A 102 -7.51 14.94 -0.16
C ALA A 102 -6.17 14.74 0.57
N ASP A 103 -6.20 14.15 1.77
CA ASP A 103 -4.99 13.75 2.49
C ASP A 103 -4.12 12.79 1.63
N LYS A 104 -4.73 11.73 1.08
CA LYS A 104 -4.02 10.76 0.23
C LYS A 104 -3.33 11.40 -0.97
N ALA A 105 -4.06 12.24 -1.71
CA ALA A 105 -3.51 12.91 -2.89
C ALA A 105 -2.27 13.74 -2.53
N GLN A 106 -2.33 14.51 -1.44
CA GLN A 106 -1.21 15.32 -0.97
C GLN A 106 -0.06 14.45 -0.47
N HIS A 107 -0.37 13.42 0.34
CA HIS A 107 0.61 12.50 0.89
C HIS A 107 1.40 11.76 -0.21
N LEU A 108 0.70 11.28 -1.25
CA LEU A 108 1.37 10.65 -2.38
C LEU A 108 2.30 11.60 -3.11
N ALA A 109 1.84 12.82 -3.36
CA ALA A 109 2.62 13.81 -4.12
C ALA A 109 3.89 14.26 -3.37
N GLU A 110 3.79 14.49 -2.05
CA GLU A 110 4.87 15.06 -1.26
C GLU A 110 5.82 13.99 -0.67
N VAL A 111 5.31 12.79 -0.35
CA VAL A 111 6.03 11.83 0.49
C VAL A 111 6.26 10.50 -0.24
N VAL A 112 5.19 9.82 -0.65
CA VAL A 112 5.30 8.43 -1.10
C VAL A 112 6.00 8.33 -2.46
N ARG A 113 5.52 9.06 -3.48
CA ARG A 113 6.07 8.97 -4.84
C ARG A 113 7.55 9.39 -4.90
N PRO A 114 7.97 10.52 -4.32
CA PRO A 114 9.38 10.91 -4.32
C PRO A 114 10.29 9.87 -3.65
N ALA A 115 9.83 9.23 -2.57
CA ALA A 115 10.60 8.19 -1.90
C ALA A 115 10.72 6.91 -2.75
N LEU A 116 9.64 6.48 -3.40
CA LEU A 116 9.66 5.34 -4.30
C LEU A 116 10.54 5.57 -5.53
N GLU A 117 10.54 6.79 -6.08
CA GLU A 117 11.42 7.19 -7.20
C GLU A 117 12.90 7.18 -6.80
N GLN A 118 13.21 7.43 -5.52
CA GLN A 118 14.57 7.31 -4.96
C GLN A 118 14.96 5.85 -4.66
N GLY A 119 14.10 4.87 -4.94
CA GLY A 119 14.36 3.46 -4.66
C GLY A 119 14.20 3.05 -3.19
N ARG A 120 13.59 3.89 -2.36
CA ARG A 120 13.37 3.62 -0.93
C ARG A 120 12.25 2.62 -0.70
N ILE A 121 12.31 1.90 0.41
CA ILE A 121 11.16 1.13 0.92
C ILE A 121 10.26 2.10 1.69
N VAL A 122 9.01 2.25 1.25
CA VAL A 122 7.99 3.04 1.94
C VAL A 122 7.08 2.10 2.70
N VAL A 123 6.94 2.30 4.02
CA VAL A 123 6.03 1.55 4.88
C VAL A 123 4.99 2.51 5.45
N SER A 124 3.72 2.33 5.05
CA SER A 124 2.62 3.19 5.49
C SER A 124 1.70 2.49 6.49
N ASP A 125 1.37 3.18 7.58
CA ASP A 125 0.26 2.82 8.46
C ASP A 125 -1.02 3.39 7.85
N ARG A 126 -1.82 2.55 7.23
CA ARG A 126 -3.02 2.79 6.42
C ARG A 126 -2.76 3.34 5.02
N TYR A 127 -3.74 3.08 4.13
CA TYR A 127 -3.79 3.59 2.77
C TYR A 127 -5.23 3.53 2.23
N VAL A 128 -5.39 3.15 0.97
CA VAL A 128 -6.69 3.14 0.25
C VAL A 128 -7.72 2.21 0.88
N ASP A 129 -7.31 1.04 1.34
CA ASP A 129 -8.24 0.04 1.89
C ASP A 129 -8.93 0.55 3.16
N SER A 130 -8.21 1.33 4.00
CA SER A 130 -8.84 2.01 5.13
C SER A 130 -9.98 2.94 4.67
N THR A 131 -9.79 3.74 3.62
CA THR A 131 -10.85 4.62 3.12
C THR A 131 -12.04 3.82 2.58
N ILE A 132 -11.79 2.73 1.86
CA ILE A 132 -12.86 1.87 1.33
C ILE A 132 -13.62 1.20 2.47
N ALA A 133 -12.91 0.68 3.48
CA ALA A 133 -13.52 -0.01 4.59
C ALA A 133 -14.32 0.94 5.51
N TYR A 134 -13.72 2.05 5.91
CA TYR A 134 -14.34 2.99 6.86
C TYR A 134 -15.41 3.88 6.20
N GLN A 135 -15.08 4.59 5.12
CA GLN A 135 -16.01 5.52 4.47
C GLN A 135 -16.97 4.79 3.52
N GLY A 136 -16.53 3.71 2.88
CA GLY A 136 -17.43 2.87 2.06
C GLY A 136 -18.35 2.03 2.93
N ALA A 137 -17.88 0.88 3.40
CA ALA A 137 -18.68 -0.08 4.14
C ALA A 137 -19.12 0.43 5.52
N GLY A 138 -18.22 1.04 6.29
CA GLY A 138 -18.51 1.57 7.62
C GLY A 138 -19.60 2.63 7.62
N ARG A 139 -19.48 3.66 6.80
CA ARG A 139 -20.45 4.76 6.65
C ARG A 139 -21.62 4.44 5.71
N ALA A 140 -21.73 3.21 5.23
CA ALA A 140 -22.77 2.77 4.30
C ALA A 140 -22.83 3.61 2.99
N LEU A 141 -21.69 4.11 2.52
CA LEU A 141 -21.57 4.66 1.18
C LEU A 141 -21.33 3.52 0.17
N SER A 142 -21.51 3.80 -1.11
CA SER A 142 -21.16 2.85 -2.15
C SER A 142 -19.65 2.56 -2.13
N VAL A 143 -19.30 1.32 -1.83
CA VAL A 143 -17.90 0.85 -1.81
C VAL A 143 -17.21 1.13 -3.14
N ASP A 144 -17.91 0.90 -4.27
CA ASP A 144 -17.37 1.14 -5.62
C ASP A 144 -17.15 2.63 -5.91
N GLU A 145 -18.01 3.52 -5.41
CA GLU A 145 -17.81 4.97 -5.58
C GLU A 145 -16.62 5.45 -4.76
N VAL A 146 -16.49 4.99 -3.52
CA VAL A 146 -15.34 5.33 -2.66
C VAL A 146 -14.05 4.76 -3.25
N ALA A 147 -14.06 3.54 -3.78
CA ALA A 147 -12.90 2.94 -4.42
C ALA A 147 -12.46 3.71 -5.69
N ARG A 148 -13.42 4.15 -6.52
CA ARG A 148 -13.11 5.00 -7.69
C ARG A 148 -12.51 6.34 -7.28
N LEU A 149 -13.07 6.98 -6.25
CA LEU A 149 -12.56 8.24 -5.73
C LEU A 149 -11.14 8.09 -5.19
N ALA A 150 -10.88 7.03 -4.42
CA ALA A 150 -9.56 6.72 -3.90
C ALA A 150 -8.56 6.40 -5.03
N GLY A 151 -8.98 5.65 -6.04
CA GLY A 151 -8.17 5.37 -7.23
C GLY A 151 -7.78 6.64 -7.99
N TRP A 152 -8.73 7.59 -8.14
CA TRP A 152 -8.42 8.89 -8.72
C TRP A 152 -7.47 9.72 -7.86
N ALA A 153 -7.69 9.78 -6.56
CA ALA A 153 -6.83 10.54 -5.62
C ALA A 153 -5.39 10.01 -5.55
N THR A 154 -5.19 8.73 -5.86
CA THR A 154 -3.89 8.07 -5.79
C THR A 154 -3.25 7.83 -7.15
N ASP A 155 -3.86 8.29 -8.26
CA ASP A 155 -3.47 7.95 -9.64
C ASP A 155 -3.25 6.43 -9.82
N GLY A 156 -4.07 5.63 -9.14
CA GLY A 156 -4.02 4.18 -9.22
C GLY A 156 -2.78 3.53 -8.61
N LEU A 157 -1.99 4.22 -7.78
CA LEU A 157 -0.85 3.61 -7.11
C LEU A 157 -1.32 2.49 -6.18
N VAL A 158 -0.83 1.28 -6.42
CA VAL A 158 -1.16 0.07 -5.66
C VAL A 158 0.07 -0.35 -4.85
N PRO A 159 -0.09 -0.73 -3.57
CA PRO A 159 0.99 -1.30 -2.78
C PRO A 159 1.53 -2.61 -3.37
N ASP A 160 2.83 -2.83 -3.23
CA ASP A 160 3.47 -4.10 -3.58
C ASP A 160 3.08 -5.20 -2.58
N LEU A 161 2.87 -4.82 -1.30
CA LEU A 161 2.39 -5.70 -0.24
C LEU A 161 1.45 -4.94 0.69
N THR A 162 0.29 -5.51 0.97
CA THR A 162 -0.62 -5.07 2.04
C THR A 162 -0.63 -6.12 3.15
N VAL A 163 -0.23 -5.73 4.36
CA VAL A 163 -0.32 -6.54 5.57
C VAL A 163 -1.60 -6.17 6.30
N LEU A 164 -2.58 -7.05 6.27
CA LEU A 164 -3.84 -6.87 6.99
C LEU A 164 -3.75 -7.53 8.36
N LEU A 165 -3.79 -6.73 9.42
CA LEU A 165 -3.88 -7.20 10.78
C LEU A 165 -5.35 -7.45 11.14
N ASP A 166 -5.75 -8.72 11.19
CA ASP A 166 -7.13 -9.10 11.52
C ASP A 166 -7.29 -9.31 13.02
N VAL A 167 -8.12 -8.48 13.63
CA VAL A 167 -8.50 -8.58 15.05
C VAL A 167 -10.01 -8.44 15.18
N ASP A 168 -10.58 -9.16 16.13
CA ASP A 168 -11.98 -9.01 16.49
C ASP A 168 -12.21 -7.60 17.09
N PRO A 169 -13.27 -6.86 16.67
CA PRO A 169 -13.51 -5.49 17.14
C PRO A 169 -13.67 -5.37 18.66
N VAL A 170 -14.20 -6.39 19.34
CA VAL A 170 -14.34 -6.39 20.82
C VAL A 170 -12.96 -6.43 21.44
N THR A 171 -12.11 -7.35 21.00
CA THR A 171 -10.71 -7.46 21.46
C THR A 171 -9.92 -6.19 21.15
N ALA A 172 -10.13 -5.61 19.99
CA ALA A 172 -9.49 -4.35 19.59
C ALA A 172 -9.89 -3.19 20.51
N ALA A 173 -11.18 -3.11 20.84
CA ALA A 173 -11.74 -2.07 21.71
C ALA A 173 -11.17 -2.10 23.15
N GLU A 174 -10.81 -3.28 23.65
CA GLU A 174 -10.17 -3.47 24.96
C GLU A 174 -8.74 -2.92 25.02
N ARG A 175 -8.12 -2.68 23.86
CA ARG A 175 -6.73 -2.18 23.76
C ARG A 175 -6.65 -0.66 23.62
N MET A 176 -7.81 0.03 23.59
CA MET A 176 -7.89 1.48 23.35
C MET A 176 -8.41 2.20 24.59
N ASP A 177 -7.60 3.13 25.14
CA ASP A 177 -7.95 3.88 26.34
C ASP A 177 -8.78 5.15 26.02
N ASN A 178 -8.39 5.91 24.98
CA ASN A 178 -9.06 7.15 24.55
C ASN A 178 -9.52 7.02 23.11
N ARG A 179 -10.83 7.04 22.89
CA ARG A 179 -11.42 6.85 21.56
C ARG A 179 -11.60 8.18 20.84
N ASP A 180 -11.08 8.25 19.63
CA ASP A 180 -11.37 9.36 18.73
C ASP A 180 -12.79 9.25 18.11
N ARG A 181 -13.14 10.17 17.21
CA ARG A 181 -14.44 10.22 16.55
C ARG A 181 -14.75 8.97 15.73
N MET A 182 -13.73 8.37 15.10
CA MET A 182 -13.91 7.17 14.29
C MET A 182 -14.02 5.92 15.17
N GLU A 183 -13.18 5.82 16.19
CA GLU A 183 -13.17 4.72 17.15
C GLU A 183 -14.46 4.67 17.99
N SER A 184 -15.15 5.82 18.15
CA SER A 184 -16.43 5.95 18.85
C SER A 184 -17.66 5.60 18.00
N ALA A 185 -17.50 5.15 16.75
CA ALA A 185 -18.61 4.95 15.81
C ALA A 185 -19.50 3.72 16.09
N GLY A 186 -19.16 2.89 17.08
CA GLY A 186 -19.95 1.76 17.55
C GLY A 186 -19.59 0.41 16.90
N ASP A 187 -20.00 -0.68 17.58
CA ASP A 187 -19.55 -2.04 17.27
C ASP A 187 -19.98 -2.53 15.89
N GLU A 188 -21.18 -2.15 15.45
CA GLU A 188 -21.68 -2.56 14.13
C GLU A 188 -20.87 -1.91 13.00
N PHE A 189 -20.46 -0.66 13.19
CA PHE A 189 -19.57 0.04 12.26
C PHE A 189 -18.24 -0.70 12.14
N HIS A 190 -17.59 -1.04 13.25
CA HIS A 190 -16.31 -1.73 13.25
C HIS A 190 -16.38 -3.15 12.70
N ARG A 191 -17.51 -3.86 12.90
CA ARG A 191 -17.74 -5.16 12.26
C ARG A 191 -17.81 -5.03 10.73
N ARG A 192 -18.58 -4.07 10.20
CA ARG A 192 -18.62 -3.81 8.75
C ARG A 192 -17.26 -3.45 8.18
N VAL A 193 -16.47 -2.66 8.90
CA VAL A 193 -15.09 -2.28 8.52
C VAL A 193 -14.22 -3.54 8.43
N ARG A 194 -14.21 -4.39 9.45
CA ARG A 194 -13.45 -5.65 9.46
C ARG A 194 -13.85 -6.57 8.29
N ASP A 195 -15.14 -6.80 8.12
CA ASP A 195 -15.66 -7.67 7.05
C ASP A 195 -15.22 -7.16 5.67
N ASN A 196 -15.22 -5.84 5.48
CA ASN A 196 -14.78 -5.25 4.22
C ASN A 196 -13.27 -5.39 4.01
N PHE A 197 -12.43 -5.22 5.03
CA PHE A 197 -11.00 -5.49 4.93
C PHE A 197 -10.71 -6.94 4.50
N LEU A 198 -11.39 -7.91 5.09
CA LEU A 198 -11.25 -9.32 4.73
C LEU A 198 -11.70 -9.59 3.29
N GLU A 199 -12.77 -8.94 2.84
CA GLU A 199 -13.23 -9.04 1.44
C GLU A 199 -12.24 -8.40 0.46
N LEU A 200 -11.65 -7.24 0.78
CA LEU A 200 -10.60 -6.61 -0.01
C LEU A 200 -9.37 -7.52 -0.13
N ALA A 201 -8.94 -8.10 0.98
CA ALA A 201 -7.82 -9.05 0.98
C ALA A 201 -8.09 -10.28 0.11
N ARG A 202 -9.31 -10.86 0.21
CA ARG A 202 -9.72 -11.99 -0.60
C ARG A 202 -9.71 -11.67 -2.11
N ARG A 203 -10.16 -10.48 -2.49
CA ARG A 203 -10.18 -10.01 -3.90
C ARG A 203 -8.79 -9.63 -4.41
N GLY A 204 -7.95 -9.08 -3.54
CA GLY A 204 -6.60 -8.59 -3.88
C GLY A 204 -5.56 -9.68 -4.09
N GLY A 205 -5.85 -10.91 -3.69
CA GLY A 205 -5.02 -12.09 -3.98
C GLY A 205 -3.61 -12.01 -3.38
N GLY A 206 -2.62 -12.41 -4.17
CA GLY A 206 -1.23 -12.62 -3.72
C GLY A 206 -0.49 -11.41 -3.18
N ARG A 207 -1.04 -10.19 -3.27
CA ARG A 207 -0.43 -8.99 -2.65
C ARG A 207 -0.85 -8.77 -1.20
N TYR A 208 -1.76 -9.58 -0.65
CA TYR A 208 -2.19 -9.49 0.75
C TYR A 208 -1.58 -10.59 1.60
N LEU A 209 -1.09 -10.16 2.77
CA LEU A 209 -0.74 -11.03 3.87
C LEU A 209 -1.71 -10.74 5.01
N VAL A 210 -2.63 -11.67 5.29
CA VAL A 210 -3.55 -11.56 6.42
C VAL A 210 -2.92 -12.20 7.64
N VAL A 211 -2.73 -11.41 8.69
CA VAL A 211 -2.08 -11.83 9.94
C VAL A 211 -3.11 -11.75 11.07
N PRO A 212 -3.40 -12.87 11.77
CA PRO A 212 -4.21 -12.83 12.98
C PRO A 212 -3.52 -11.98 14.07
N ALA A 213 -4.16 -10.89 14.48
CA ALA A 213 -3.60 -9.93 15.44
C ALA A 213 -4.14 -10.13 16.86
N GLN A 214 -4.51 -11.34 17.21
CA GLN A 214 -4.98 -11.73 18.55
C GLN A 214 -3.84 -12.04 19.51
N LEU A 215 -2.67 -12.36 18.99
CA LEU A 215 -1.46 -12.71 19.73
C LEU A 215 -0.69 -11.46 20.20
N THR A 216 0.36 -11.67 21.00
CA THR A 216 1.26 -10.57 21.38
C THR A 216 2.07 -10.10 20.18
N ALA A 217 2.63 -8.88 20.23
CA ALA A 217 3.41 -8.30 19.15
C ALA A 217 4.67 -9.11 18.77
N GLU A 218 5.13 -9.98 19.66
CA GLU A 218 6.33 -10.82 19.52
C GLU A 218 6.03 -12.19 18.90
N GLN A 219 4.76 -12.59 18.87
CA GLN A 219 4.27 -13.85 18.27
C GLN A 219 3.81 -13.65 16.84
#